data_50f2c03764f6d7e3bde1204f80942514
#
_entry.id   50f2c03764f6d7e3bde1204f80942514
#
_cell.length_a   1.000
_cell.length_b   1.000
_cell.length_c   1.000
_cell.angle_alpha   90.00
_cell.angle_beta   90.00
_cell.angle_gamma   90.00
#
_symmetry.space_group_name_H-M   'P 1'
#
loop_
_entity.id
_entity.type
_entity.pdbx_description
1 polymer ?
#
loop_
_entity_poly.entity_id
_entity_poly.type
_entity_poly.pdbx_seq_one_letter_code
_entity_poly.pdbx_strand_id
1 'polypeptide(L)'
;MDIDRRPLAIAVMGPTASGKTATAIALAKQLDGEIVSVDSALVYRHLDIGSAKPDAAERAQAPHHLLDLRDPWQTYSAAEFAADAGRVVADIVARGKTPILAGGTGLYFRALLQGLSPMPEADPVMREALSTEAAERGWAALHAELAKVDPAAAARIHATDSQRIQRALEVYRLTGTPISEWQRRPGVAPLPVRTLKLILAPRDRAVLHQRIEARFDAMLAQGFLDEVRALRAMPEMTAVAAPLDLPAVRAVGYRQAWEYLDGEGDAARFRDKAIFATRQLAKRQLTWLRGELDARWFDPHVDGERLAGAVSTFVAR
;
A
#
# COMPACT_ATOMS: atom_id res chain seq x y z
N MET A 1 -23.45 -3.92 29.37
CA MET A 1 -22.48 -3.72 28.25
C MET A 1 -23.15 -4.21 26.98
N ASP A 2 -23.45 -3.33 26.06
CA ASP A 2 -23.96 -3.74 24.75
C ASP A 2 -22.84 -4.52 24.04
N ILE A 3 -23.12 -5.75 23.67
CA ILE A 3 -22.20 -6.57 22.88
C ILE A 3 -22.19 -5.98 21.47
N ASP A 4 -21.02 -5.59 20.98
CA ASP A 4 -20.84 -5.13 19.62
C ASP A 4 -21.09 -6.31 18.66
N ARG A 5 -22.28 -6.32 18.02
CA ARG A 5 -22.74 -7.38 17.12
C ARG A 5 -22.26 -7.22 15.68
N ARG A 6 -21.41 -6.23 15.40
CA ARG A 6 -20.86 -6.08 14.04
C ARG A 6 -20.02 -7.30 13.67
N PRO A 7 -20.03 -7.69 12.37
CA PRO A 7 -19.19 -8.79 11.89
C PRO A 7 -17.72 -8.57 12.23
N LEU A 8 -17.01 -9.66 12.45
CA LEU A 8 -15.60 -9.65 12.77
C LEU A 8 -14.74 -9.47 11.50
N ALA A 9 -13.67 -8.70 11.61
CA ALA A 9 -12.57 -8.68 10.66
C ALA A 9 -11.22 -8.67 11.38
N ILE A 10 -10.18 -9.25 10.78
CA ILE A 10 -8.83 -9.20 11.33
C ILE A 10 -7.92 -8.45 10.35
N ALA A 11 -7.25 -7.41 10.81
CA ALA A 11 -6.26 -6.67 10.05
C ALA A 11 -4.85 -7.15 10.41
N VAL A 12 -4.18 -7.81 9.47
CA VAL A 12 -2.79 -8.28 9.56
C VAL A 12 -1.92 -7.24 8.86
N MET A 13 -1.38 -6.33 9.64
CA MET A 13 -0.60 -5.18 9.22
C MET A 13 0.89 -5.41 9.49
N GLY A 14 1.77 -4.72 8.78
CA GLY A 14 3.20 -4.80 9.06
C GLY A 14 4.07 -4.33 7.90
N PRO A 15 5.36 -4.09 8.13
CA PRO A 15 6.28 -3.72 7.06
C PRO A 15 6.47 -4.88 6.06
N THR A 16 7.06 -4.58 4.90
CA THR A 16 7.50 -5.62 3.98
C THR A 16 8.48 -6.57 4.69
N ALA A 17 8.50 -7.85 4.29
CA ALA A 17 9.31 -8.92 4.87
C ALA A 17 9.02 -9.25 6.36
N SER A 18 7.86 -8.87 6.91
CA SER A 18 7.49 -9.17 8.30
C SER A 18 6.75 -10.49 8.51
N GLY A 19 6.44 -11.26 7.44
CA GLY A 19 5.76 -12.55 7.58
C GLY A 19 4.21 -12.48 7.54
N LYS A 20 3.63 -11.37 7.08
CA LYS A 20 2.17 -11.17 7.02
C LYS A 20 1.42 -12.25 6.24
N THR A 21 1.93 -12.65 5.08
CA THR A 21 1.27 -13.62 4.19
C THR A 21 1.05 -14.95 4.91
N ALA A 22 2.10 -15.52 5.49
CA ALA A 22 2.01 -16.78 6.21
C ALA A 22 1.03 -16.70 7.40
N THR A 23 1.06 -15.60 8.17
CA THR A 23 0.13 -15.39 9.28
C THR A 23 -1.31 -15.22 8.79
N ALA A 24 -1.53 -14.48 7.70
CA ALA A 24 -2.87 -14.29 7.13
C ALA A 24 -3.45 -15.61 6.63
N ILE A 25 -2.65 -16.46 5.97
CA ILE A 25 -3.06 -17.81 5.54
C ILE A 25 -3.40 -18.70 6.75
N ALA A 26 -2.57 -18.68 7.79
CA ALA A 26 -2.83 -19.47 9.01
C ALA A 26 -4.14 -19.05 9.68
N LEU A 27 -4.39 -17.74 9.81
CA LEU A 27 -5.63 -17.19 10.36
C LEU A 27 -6.85 -17.51 9.48
N ALA A 28 -6.72 -17.42 8.15
CA ALA A 28 -7.78 -17.76 7.22
C ALA A 28 -8.21 -19.24 7.38
N LYS A 29 -7.24 -20.16 7.50
CA LYS A 29 -7.53 -21.57 7.78
C LYS A 29 -8.21 -21.80 9.13
N GLN A 30 -7.73 -21.12 10.18
CA GLN A 30 -8.23 -21.27 11.54
C GLN A 30 -9.66 -20.75 11.71
N LEU A 31 -10.02 -19.68 10.98
CA LEU A 31 -11.26 -18.93 11.19
C LEU A 31 -12.26 -19.09 10.04
N ASP A 32 -12.07 -20.06 9.16
CA ASP A 32 -12.82 -20.17 7.90
C ASP A 32 -12.92 -18.82 7.18
N GLY A 33 -11.77 -18.16 7.05
CA GLY A 33 -11.68 -16.80 6.54
C GLY A 33 -11.15 -16.72 5.12
N GLU A 34 -11.24 -15.52 4.55
CA GLU A 34 -10.72 -15.21 3.24
C GLU A 34 -9.85 -13.95 3.30
N ILE A 35 -8.77 -13.92 2.52
CA ILE A 35 -7.75 -12.87 2.58
C ILE A 35 -8.09 -11.76 1.58
N VAL A 36 -8.15 -10.53 2.07
CA VAL A 36 -8.28 -9.30 1.27
C VAL A 36 -6.94 -8.60 1.26
N SER A 37 -6.32 -8.50 0.09
CA SER A 37 -5.01 -7.83 -0.07
C SER A 37 -5.15 -6.32 0.13
N VAL A 38 -4.40 -5.76 1.08
CA VAL A 38 -4.32 -4.32 1.36
C VAL A 38 -2.93 -3.82 0.94
N ASP A 39 -2.61 -4.03 -0.34
CA ASP A 39 -1.30 -3.71 -0.91
C ASP A 39 -1.44 -3.05 -2.28
N SER A 40 -0.73 -1.95 -2.49
CA SER A 40 -0.80 -1.16 -3.72
C SER A 40 0.05 -1.68 -4.89
N ALA A 41 0.87 -2.72 -4.66
CA ALA A 41 1.64 -3.37 -5.72
C ALA A 41 0.97 -4.66 -6.20
N LEU A 42 0.37 -5.43 -5.29
CA LEU A 42 -0.25 -6.72 -5.60
C LEU A 42 -1.50 -6.62 -6.49
N VAL A 43 -2.05 -5.42 -6.63
CA VAL A 43 -3.19 -5.12 -7.49
C VAL A 43 -2.85 -5.20 -8.99
N TYR A 44 -1.57 -5.10 -9.35
CA TYR A 44 -1.13 -5.08 -10.74
C TYR A 44 -0.83 -6.48 -11.27
N ARG A 45 -1.38 -6.82 -12.45
CA ARG A 45 -0.98 -8.00 -13.22
C ARG A 45 0.50 -7.93 -13.59
N HIS A 46 1.14 -9.07 -13.76
CA HIS A 46 2.55 -9.16 -14.18
C HIS A 46 3.60 -8.60 -13.20
N LEU A 47 3.16 -8.16 -12.03
CA LEU A 47 4.03 -7.80 -10.93
C LEU A 47 3.96 -8.91 -9.88
N ASP A 48 4.64 -10.01 -10.10
CA ASP A 48 4.51 -11.23 -9.28
C ASP A 48 5.73 -11.42 -8.36
N ILE A 49 6.91 -11.60 -8.94
CA ILE A 49 8.15 -11.84 -8.20
C ILE A 49 8.56 -10.61 -7.39
N GLY A 50 8.72 -9.47 -8.04
CA GLY A 50 9.20 -8.25 -7.39
C GLY A 50 8.25 -7.65 -6.36
N SER A 51 6.96 -7.93 -6.46
CA SER A 51 5.95 -7.56 -5.48
C SER A 51 5.82 -8.57 -4.34
N ALA A 52 6.39 -9.79 -4.49
CA ALA A 52 6.15 -10.98 -3.69
C ALA A 52 4.66 -11.29 -3.56
N LYS A 53 3.97 -11.31 -4.66
CA LYS A 53 2.58 -11.73 -4.74
C LYS A 53 2.46 -13.20 -4.30
N PRO A 54 1.41 -13.56 -3.55
CA PRO A 54 1.19 -14.95 -3.17
C PRO A 54 1.19 -15.87 -4.40
N ASP A 55 2.00 -16.90 -4.37
CA ASP A 55 2.10 -17.88 -5.45
C ASP A 55 0.88 -18.82 -5.51
N ALA A 56 0.86 -19.73 -6.49
CA ALA A 56 -0.24 -20.67 -6.66
C ALA A 56 -0.42 -21.60 -5.45
N ALA A 57 0.68 -22.00 -4.78
CA ALA A 57 0.62 -22.87 -3.60
C ALA A 57 0.08 -22.12 -2.37
N GLU A 58 0.43 -20.85 -2.20
CA GLU A 58 -0.11 -19.99 -1.16
C GLU A 58 -1.59 -19.68 -1.41
N ARG A 59 -1.98 -19.35 -2.66
CA ARG A 59 -3.37 -19.08 -3.03
C ARG A 59 -4.28 -20.32 -2.91
N ALA A 60 -3.74 -21.51 -3.11
CA ALA A 60 -4.48 -22.76 -2.90
C ALA A 60 -4.83 -23.03 -1.44
N GLN A 61 -4.16 -22.38 -0.49
CA GLN A 61 -4.38 -22.59 0.94
C GLN A 61 -5.53 -21.77 1.53
N ALA A 62 -5.84 -20.62 0.93
CA ALA A 62 -6.94 -19.75 1.31
C ALA A 62 -7.34 -18.87 0.12
N PRO A 63 -8.62 -18.49 -0.04
CA PRO A 63 -9.03 -17.53 -1.05
C PRO A 63 -8.36 -16.16 -0.83
N HIS A 64 -7.85 -15.58 -1.93
CA HIS A 64 -7.24 -14.25 -1.93
C HIS A 64 -8.03 -13.33 -2.86
N HIS A 65 -8.32 -12.13 -2.40
CA HIS A 65 -9.05 -11.10 -3.12
C HIS A 65 -8.19 -9.86 -3.35
N LEU A 66 -8.55 -9.08 -4.35
CA LEU A 66 -7.92 -7.81 -4.75
C LEU A 66 -6.46 -7.99 -5.22
N LEU A 67 -6.20 -9.10 -5.88
CA LEU A 67 -4.97 -9.33 -6.66
C LEU A 67 -5.31 -9.16 -8.14
N ASP A 68 -4.34 -8.74 -8.95
CA ASP A 68 -4.43 -8.73 -10.43
C ASP A 68 -5.63 -7.95 -11.01
N LEU A 69 -6.02 -6.83 -10.39
CA LEU A 69 -7.19 -6.03 -10.80
C LEU A 69 -6.88 -5.02 -11.91
N ARG A 70 -5.64 -4.60 -12.03
CA ARG A 70 -5.20 -3.53 -12.94
C ARG A 70 -4.03 -3.99 -13.79
N ASP A 71 -3.98 -3.49 -15.00
CA ASP A 71 -2.80 -3.62 -15.83
C ASP A 71 -1.75 -2.58 -15.41
N PRO A 72 -0.44 -2.83 -15.64
CA PRO A 72 0.63 -1.97 -15.12
C PRO A 72 0.60 -0.51 -15.60
N TRP A 73 -0.03 -0.24 -16.73
CA TRP A 73 -0.23 1.12 -17.28
C TRP A 73 -1.46 1.84 -16.73
N GLN A 74 -2.24 1.19 -15.89
CA GLN A 74 -3.43 1.76 -15.25
C GLN A 74 -3.11 2.32 -13.87
N THR A 75 -3.92 3.26 -13.42
CA THR A 75 -3.88 3.76 -12.04
C THR A 75 -4.89 3.05 -11.16
N TYR A 76 -4.64 3.02 -9.87
CA TYR A 76 -5.58 2.50 -8.88
C TYR A 76 -5.49 3.35 -7.62
N SER A 77 -6.58 4.07 -7.33
CA SER A 77 -6.65 5.02 -6.23
C SER A 77 -7.04 4.35 -4.91
N ALA A 78 -6.77 5.02 -3.80
CA ALA A 78 -7.22 4.57 -2.49
C ALA A 78 -8.76 4.60 -2.35
N ALA A 79 -9.46 5.42 -3.12
CA ALA A 79 -10.92 5.47 -3.15
C ALA A 79 -11.49 4.25 -3.89
N GLU A 80 -10.94 3.90 -5.05
CA GLU A 80 -11.29 2.66 -5.77
C GLU A 80 -11.02 1.42 -4.91
N PHE A 81 -9.84 1.38 -4.27
CA PHE A 81 -9.51 0.31 -3.33
C PHE A 81 -10.56 0.18 -2.22
N ALA A 82 -10.93 1.29 -1.56
CA ALA A 82 -11.89 1.25 -0.46
C ALA A 82 -13.27 0.76 -0.91
N ALA A 83 -13.71 1.15 -2.12
CA ALA A 83 -14.96 0.68 -2.70
C ALA A 83 -14.92 -0.81 -3.02
N ASP A 84 -13.85 -1.28 -3.68
CA ASP A 84 -13.68 -2.69 -4.04
C ASP A 84 -13.54 -3.57 -2.79
N ALA A 85 -12.69 -3.17 -1.84
CA ALA A 85 -12.48 -3.89 -0.59
C ALA A 85 -13.76 -3.92 0.27
N GLY A 86 -14.53 -2.82 0.26
CA GLY A 86 -15.82 -2.78 0.95
C GLY A 86 -16.82 -3.80 0.41
N ARG A 87 -16.92 -3.93 -0.93
CA ARG A 87 -17.78 -4.95 -1.57
C ARG A 87 -17.32 -6.37 -1.25
N VAL A 88 -16.01 -6.62 -1.35
CA VAL A 88 -15.44 -7.95 -1.07
C VAL A 88 -15.67 -8.35 0.39
N VAL A 89 -15.40 -7.43 1.33
CA VAL A 89 -15.64 -7.69 2.77
C VAL A 89 -17.11 -7.97 3.05
N ALA A 90 -18.02 -7.20 2.46
CA ALA A 90 -19.46 -7.43 2.62
C ALA A 90 -19.89 -8.82 2.09
N ASP A 91 -19.37 -9.24 0.94
CA ASP A 91 -19.63 -10.56 0.37
C ASP A 91 -19.07 -11.70 1.26
N ILE A 92 -17.83 -11.58 1.75
CA ILE A 92 -17.23 -12.55 2.68
C ILE A 92 -18.10 -12.72 3.93
N VAL A 93 -18.50 -11.59 4.52
CA VAL A 93 -19.37 -11.57 5.71
C VAL A 93 -20.75 -12.19 5.42
N ALA A 94 -21.35 -11.88 4.28
CA ALA A 94 -22.66 -12.44 3.87
C ALA A 94 -22.62 -13.95 3.72
N ARG A 95 -21.45 -14.52 3.38
CA ARG A 95 -21.20 -15.98 3.34
C ARG A 95 -20.87 -16.59 4.71
N GLY A 96 -20.93 -15.81 5.80
CA GLY A 96 -20.59 -16.25 7.15
C GLY A 96 -19.10 -16.45 7.40
N LYS A 97 -18.23 -15.95 6.53
CA LYS A 97 -16.77 -16.10 6.62
C LYS A 97 -16.09 -14.89 7.25
N THR A 98 -14.87 -15.06 7.71
CA THR A 98 -14.09 -13.99 8.38
C THR A 98 -13.17 -13.29 7.38
N PRO A 99 -13.32 -11.97 7.11
CA PRO A 99 -12.37 -11.23 6.29
C PRO A 99 -11.05 -11.00 7.03
N ILE A 100 -9.93 -11.39 6.38
CA ILE A 100 -8.56 -11.18 6.84
C ILE A 100 -7.91 -10.12 5.96
N LEU A 101 -7.80 -8.89 6.45
CA LEU A 101 -7.24 -7.75 5.73
C LEU A 101 -5.72 -7.77 5.87
N ALA A 102 -4.98 -8.20 4.85
CA ALA A 102 -3.54 -8.38 4.94
C ALA A 102 -2.76 -7.42 4.04
N GLY A 103 -1.84 -6.64 4.61
CA GLY A 103 -1.02 -5.75 3.78
C GLY A 103 -0.13 -4.76 4.52
N GLY A 104 0.48 -3.86 3.73
CA GLY A 104 1.41 -2.84 4.24
C GLY A 104 1.11 -1.43 3.76
N THR A 105 0.02 -1.21 3.02
CA THR A 105 -0.33 0.11 2.46
C THR A 105 -1.21 0.89 3.42
N GLY A 106 -0.59 1.78 4.22
CA GLY A 106 -1.28 2.53 5.27
C GLY A 106 -2.43 3.39 4.78
N LEU A 107 -2.31 3.99 3.58
CA LEU A 107 -3.39 4.77 2.99
C LEU A 107 -4.63 3.91 2.71
N TYR A 108 -4.42 2.66 2.25
CA TYR A 108 -5.51 1.73 1.98
C TYR A 108 -6.22 1.29 3.27
N PHE A 109 -5.44 0.96 4.33
CA PHE A 109 -6.04 0.67 5.64
C PHE A 109 -6.84 1.86 6.17
N ARG A 110 -6.31 3.07 6.07
CA ARG A 110 -7.01 4.28 6.48
C ARG A 110 -8.30 4.47 5.67
N ALA A 111 -8.21 4.35 4.34
CA ALA A 111 -9.35 4.48 3.45
C ALA A 111 -10.49 3.52 3.81
N LEU A 112 -10.12 2.26 4.09
CA LEU A 112 -11.07 1.19 4.38
C LEU A 112 -11.66 1.26 5.79
N LEU A 113 -10.82 1.49 6.80
CA LEU A 113 -11.21 1.38 8.22
C LEU A 113 -11.66 2.72 8.84
N GLN A 114 -11.25 3.85 8.28
CA GLN A 114 -11.58 5.17 8.80
C GLN A 114 -12.41 6.00 7.79
N GLY A 115 -12.46 5.55 6.52
CA GLY A 115 -13.08 6.29 5.43
C GLY A 115 -12.13 7.33 4.83
N LEU A 116 -12.52 7.86 3.68
CA LEU A 116 -11.84 8.96 2.99
C LEU A 116 -12.79 10.15 2.85
N SER A 117 -12.25 11.35 2.98
CA SER A 117 -12.98 12.57 2.62
C SER A 117 -13.36 12.53 1.13
N PRO A 118 -14.55 12.99 0.75
CA PRO A 118 -15.05 12.95 -0.62
C PRO A 118 -14.34 14.01 -1.49
N MET A 119 -13.05 13.81 -1.75
CA MET A 119 -12.27 14.71 -2.59
C MET A 119 -12.56 14.48 -4.08
N PRO A 120 -12.41 15.50 -4.93
CA PRO A 120 -12.52 15.33 -6.37
C PRO A 120 -11.54 14.26 -6.87
N GLU A 121 -11.91 13.58 -7.95
CA GLU A 121 -11.02 12.65 -8.62
C GLU A 121 -9.77 13.36 -9.16
N ALA A 122 -8.75 12.59 -9.48
CA ALA A 122 -7.55 13.12 -10.10
C ALA A 122 -7.83 13.55 -11.53
N ASP A 123 -7.41 14.76 -11.90
CA ASP A 123 -7.53 15.29 -13.25
C ASP A 123 -6.16 15.24 -13.96
N PRO A 124 -6.00 14.40 -15.00
CA PRO A 124 -4.73 14.26 -15.70
C PRO A 124 -4.27 15.56 -16.36
N VAL A 125 -5.19 16.38 -16.87
CA VAL A 125 -4.87 17.65 -17.55
C VAL A 125 -4.33 18.67 -16.54
N MET A 126 -5.00 18.79 -15.37
CA MET A 126 -4.54 19.66 -14.30
C MET A 126 -3.18 19.21 -13.75
N ARG A 127 -2.94 17.91 -13.63
CA ARG A 127 -1.65 17.37 -13.16
C ARG A 127 -0.52 17.64 -14.12
N GLU A 128 -0.77 17.50 -15.42
CA GLU A 128 0.21 17.84 -16.47
C GLU A 128 0.55 19.32 -16.44
N ALA A 129 -0.46 20.19 -16.36
CA ALA A 129 -0.26 21.63 -16.23
C ALA A 129 0.59 21.98 -14.99
N LEU A 130 0.30 21.36 -13.83
CA LEU A 130 1.10 21.56 -12.62
C LEU A 130 2.52 21.02 -12.73
N SER A 131 2.71 19.90 -13.45
CA SER A 131 4.05 19.33 -13.70
C SER A 131 4.89 20.24 -14.60
N THR A 132 4.29 20.80 -15.66
CA THR A 132 4.93 21.76 -16.55
C THR A 132 5.32 23.03 -15.78
N GLU A 133 4.40 23.58 -14.99
CA GLU A 133 4.68 24.75 -14.16
C GLU A 133 5.79 24.48 -13.13
N ALA A 134 5.82 23.26 -12.56
CA ALA A 134 6.88 22.86 -11.65
C ALA A 134 8.24 22.68 -12.34
N ALA A 135 8.26 22.28 -13.60
CA ALA A 135 9.49 22.20 -14.39
C ALA A 135 10.09 23.61 -14.65
N GLU A 136 9.24 24.62 -14.83
CA GLU A 136 9.66 25.99 -15.07
C GLU A 136 10.03 26.74 -13.77
N ARG A 137 9.22 26.62 -12.72
CA ARG A 137 9.30 27.44 -11.50
C ARG A 137 9.90 26.72 -10.29
N GLY A 138 9.95 25.39 -10.35
CA GLY A 138 10.35 24.52 -9.23
C GLY A 138 9.23 24.26 -8.22
N TRP A 139 9.26 23.08 -7.57
CA TRP A 139 8.29 22.70 -6.55
C TRP A 139 8.26 23.61 -5.32
N ALA A 140 9.40 24.26 -5.00
CA ALA A 140 9.44 25.22 -3.89
C ALA A 140 8.56 26.46 -4.15
N ALA A 141 8.50 26.94 -5.42
CA ALA A 141 7.62 28.05 -5.79
C ALA A 141 6.14 27.65 -5.72
N LEU A 142 5.80 26.42 -6.16
CA LEU A 142 4.45 25.90 -6.03
C LEU A 142 4.04 25.67 -4.57
N HIS A 143 4.98 25.25 -3.71
CA HIS A 143 4.73 25.17 -2.27
C HIS A 143 4.45 26.55 -1.65
N ALA A 144 5.18 27.60 -2.08
CA ALA A 144 4.88 28.97 -1.64
C ALA A 144 3.50 29.46 -2.13
N GLU A 145 3.04 29.02 -3.31
CA GLU A 145 1.68 29.25 -3.80
C GLU A 145 0.65 28.51 -2.92
N LEU A 146 0.91 27.23 -2.62
CA LEU A 146 0.06 26.47 -1.70
C LEU A 146 -0.07 27.15 -0.33
N ALA A 147 1.01 27.74 0.18
CA ALA A 147 0.98 28.45 1.46
C ALA A 147 0.04 29.67 1.46
N LYS A 148 -0.24 30.27 0.30
CA LYS A 148 -1.19 31.38 0.18
C LYS A 148 -2.64 30.91 0.19
N VAL A 149 -2.92 29.75 -0.41
CA VAL A 149 -4.30 29.24 -0.60
C VAL A 149 -4.70 28.22 0.47
N ASP A 150 -3.73 27.49 1.03
CA ASP A 150 -3.94 26.52 2.11
C ASP A 150 -2.73 26.52 3.06
N PRO A 151 -2.61 27.51 3.97
CA PRO A 151 -1.51 27.57 4.94
C PRO A 151 -1.45 26.33 5.84
N ALA A 152 -2.60 25.73 6.16
CA ALA A 152 -2.68 24.56 7.02
C ALA A 152 -2.09 23.29 6.34
N ALA A 153 -2.29 23.12 5.04
CA ALA A 153 -1.67 22.07 4.28
C ALA A 153 -0.17 22.34 4.07
N ALA A 154 0.21 23.55 3.68
CA ALA A 154 1.60 23.93 3.45
C ALA A 154 2.49 23.74 4.69
N ALA A 155 1.98 24.02 5.89
CA ALA A 155 2.72 23.80 7.14
C ALA A 155 3.03 22.31 7.42
N ARG A 156 2.29 21.38 6.83
CA ARG A 156 2.45 19.92 7.02
C ARG A 156 3.18 19.25 5.87
N ILE A 157 3.16 19.86 4.69
CA ILE A 157 3.75 19.33 3.46
C ILE A 157 5.14 19.94 3.29
N HIS A 158 6.17 19.10 3.19
CA HIS A 158 7.52 19.60 2.95
C HIS A 158 7.64 20.17 1.54
N ALA A 159 8.43 21.23 1.35
CA ALA A 159 8.59 21.91 0.06
C ALA A 159 9.19 21.04 -1.07
N THR A 160 9.76 19.89 -0.73
CA THR A 160 10.26 18.90 -1.70
C THR A 160 9.25 17.75 -1.96
N ASP A 161 8.09 17.72 -1.30
CA ASP A 161 7.08 16.68 -1.52
C ASP A 161 6.19 17.06 -2.71
N SER A 162 6.72 16.85 -3.90
CA SER A 162 6.07 17.19 -5.16
C SER A 162 4.66 16.62 -5.29
N GLN A 163 4.46 15.37 -4.89
CA GLN A 163 3.17 14.68 -5.02
C GLN A 163 2.08 15.30 -4.14
N ARG A 164 2.43 15.64 -2.88
CA ARG A 164 1.45 16.26 -1.99
C ARG A 164 1.18 17.71 -2.34
N ILE A 165 2.21 18.45 -2.80
CA ILE A 165 2.05 19.82 -3.31
C ILE A 165 1.13 19.79 -4.54
N GLN A 166 1.43 18.94 -5.53
CA GLN A 166 0.61 18.77 -6.73
C GLN A 166 -0.84 18.46 -6.37
N ARG A 167 -1.07 17.47 -5.51
CA ARG A 167 -2.43 17.09 -5.12
C ARG A 167 -3.18 18.20 -4.41
N ALA A 168 -2.54 18.94 -3.53
CA ALA A 168 -3.17 20.04 -2.80
C ALA A 168 -3.58 21.18 -3.74
N LEU A 169 -2.70 21.56 -4.67
CA LEU A 169 -2.99 22.60 -5.67
C LEU A 169 -4.02 22.11 -6.71
N GLU A 170 -3.94 20.84 -7.16
CA GLU A 170 -4.94 20.21 -8.03
C GLU A 170 -6.35 20.36 -7.43
N VAL A 171 -6.53 19.92 -6.18
CA VAL A 171 -7.82 20.01 -5.49
C VAL A 171 -8.31 21.46 -5.42
N TYR A 172 -7.43 22.39 -5.04
CA TYR A 172 -7.78 23.79 -4.95
C TYR A 172 -8.15 24.40 -6.30
N ARG A 173 -7.36 24.15 -7.35
CA ARG A 173 -7.62 24.70 -8.70
C ARG A 173 -8.87 24.12 -9.34
N LEU A 174 -9.23 22.88 -9.04
CA LEU A 174 -10.47 22.26 -9.54
C LEU A 174 -11.72 22.72 -8.78
N THR A 175 -11.61 23.06 -7.50
CA THR A 175 -12.80 23.25 -6.65
C THR A 175 -12.90 24.62 -6.00
N GLY A 176 -11.83 25.40 -6.00
CA GLY A 176 -11.72 26.64 -5.21
C GLY A 176 -11.63 26.42 -3.70
N THR A 177 -11.65 25.17 -3.23
CA THR A 177 -11.65 24.83 -1.78
C THR A 177 -10.31 24.19 -1.39
N PRO A 178 -9.64 24.68 -0.32
CA PRO A 178 -8.40 24.11 0.18
C PRO A 178 -8.52 22.62 0.53
N ILE A 179 -7.45 21.84 0.28
CA ILE A 179 -7.45 20.41 0.60
C ILE A 179 -7.60 20.15 2.10
N SER A 180 -7.11 21.05 2.94
CA SER A 180 -7.26 20.95 4.39
C SER A 180 -8.73 21.09 4.84
N GLU A 181 -9.56 21.80 4.11
CA GLU A 181 -11.01 21.87 4.36
C GLU A 181 -11.73 20.60 3.91
N TRP A 182 -11.36 20.06 2.73
CA TRP A 182 -11.88 18.77 2.29
C TRP A 182 -11.56 17.65 3.30
N GLN A 183 -10.34 17.64 3.87
CA GLN A 183 -9.92 16.66 4.86
C GLN A 183 -10.72 16.72 6.18
N ARG A 184 -11.37 17.82 6.47
CA ARG A 184 -12.24 17.97 7.65
C ARG A 184 -13.69 17.53 7.41
N ARG A 185 -14.10 17.38 6.15
CA ARG A 185 -15.45 16.93 5.82
C ARG A 185 -15.63 15.46 6.21
N PRO A 186 -16.83 15.08 6.68
CA PRO A 186 -17.13 13.67 6.92
C PRO A 186 -16.86 12.86 5.65
N GLY A 187 -16.12 11.79 5.81
CA GLY A 187 -15.80 10.88 4.71
C GLY A 187 -16.89 9.85 4.46
N VAL A 188 -16.64 8.96 3.51
CA VAL A 188 -17.41 7.73 3.35
C VAL A 188 -17.34 6.95 4.66
N ALA A 189 -18.48 6.42 5.10
CA ALA A 189 -18.54 5.64 6.35
C ALA A 189 -17.51 4.49 6.35
N PRO A 190 -16.82 4.26 7.47
CA PRO A 190 -15.92 3.14 7.61
C PRO A 190 -16.68 1.82 7.47
N LEU A 191 -15.95 0.73 7.21
CA LEU A 191 -16.53 -0.61 7.17
C LEU A 191 -17.33 -0.90 8.46
N PRO A 192 -18.57 -1.42 8.35
CA PRO A 192 -19.40 -1.76 9.51
C PRO A 192 -18.95 -3.08 10.14
N VAL A 193 -17.67 -3.24 10.41
CA VAL A 193 -17.07 -4.44 11.02
C VAL A 193 -16.36 -4.08 12.33
N ARG A 194 -16.25 -5.06 13.20
CA ARG A 194 -15.40 -4.99 14.39
C ARG A 194 -14.03 -5.55 14.02
N THR A 195 -13.01 -4.72 14.07
CA THR A 195 -11.67 -5.06 13.55
C THR A 195 -10.67 -5.29 14.68
N LEU A 196 -10.02 -6.47 14.69
CA LEU A 196 -8.80 -6.71 15.48
C LEU A 196 -7.58 -6.33 14.63
N LYS A 197 -6.81 -5.34 15.07
CA LYS A 197 -5.58 -4.90 14.39
C LYS A 197 -4.36 -5.60 14.98
N LEU A 198 -3.67 -6.40 14.16
CA LEU A 198 -2.44 -7.12 14.50
C LEU A 198 -1.30 -6.53 13.68
N ILE A 199 -0.30 -5.97 14.33
CA ILE A 199 0.91 -5.47 13.67
C ILE A 199 2.01 -6.51 13.84
N LEU A 200 2.50 -7.03 12.72
CA LEU A 200 3.59 -7.99 12.67
C LEU A 200 4.88 -7.28 12.31
N ALA A 201 5.84 -7.30 13.23
CA ALA A 201 7.19 -6.75 12.99
C ALA A 201 8.20 -7.46 13.88
N PRO A 202 9.40 -7.82 13.36
CA PRO A 202 10.50 -8.24 14.21
C PRO A 202 10.81 -7.17 15.27
N ARG A 203 11.10 -7.60 16.50
CA ARG A 203 11.50 -6.68 17.56
C ARG A 203 12.82 -5.99 17.23
N ASP A 204 13.76 -6.75 16.64
CA ASP A 204 15.04 -6.22 16.17
C ASP A 204 14.95 -5.78 14.71
N ARG A 205 15.30 -4.53 14.48
CA ARG A 205 15.36 -3.93 13.14
C ARG A 205 16.42 -4.60 12.25
N ALA A 206 17.51 -5.11 12.83
CA ALA A 206 18.55 -5.81 12.08
C ALA A 206 18.00 -7.06 11.42
N VAL A 207 17.13 -7.81 12.12
CA VAL A 207 16.45 -8.99 11.58
C VAL A 207 15.57 -8.62 10.37
N LEU A 208 14.83 -7.51 10.46
CA LEU A 208 14.02 -7.04 9.32
C LEU A 208 14.90 -6.69 8.12
N HIS A 209 16.04 -6.05 8.34
CA HIS A 209 16.99 -5.68 7.27
C HIS A 209 17.61 -6.91 6.60
N GLN A 210 18.00 -7.92 7.38
CA GLN A 210 18.50 -9.19 6.83
C GLN A 210 17.44 -9.92 5.99
N ARG A 211 16.18 -9.94 6.43
CA ARG A 211 15.08 -10.53 5.67
C ARG A 211 14.79 -9.80 4.37
N ILE A 212 14.84 -8.47 4.39
CA ILE A 212 14.69 -7.67 3.17
C ILE A 212 15.78 -8.04 2.16
N GLU A 213 17.01 -8.15 2.60
CA GLU A 213 18.16 -8.49 1.77
C GLU A 213 18.03 -9.90 1.20
N ALA A 214 17.85 -10.91 2.06
CA ALA A 214 17.68 -12.30 1.65
C ALA A 214 16.49 -12.49 0.68
N ARG A 215 15.37 -11.78 0.92
CA ARG A 215 14.21 -11.82 0.04
C ARG A 215 14.50 -11.22 -1.32
N PHE A 216 15.23 -10.11 -1.38
CA PHE A 216 15.59 -9.49 -2.66
C PHE A 216 16.53 -10.38 -3.47
N ASP A 217 17.50 -11.03 -2.81
CA ASP A 217 18.37 -12.00 -3.47
C ASP A 217 17.57 -13.21 -4.00
N ALA A 218 16.59 -13.69 -3.23
CA ALA A 218 15.69 -14.75 -3.70
C ALA A 218 14.85 -14.32 -4.91
N MET A 219 14.35 -13.07 -4.94
CA MET A 219 13.63 -12.52 -6.10
C MET A 219 14.52 -12.48 -7.34
N LEU A 220 15.78 -12.06 -7.20
CA LEU A 220 16.74 -12.07 -8.32
C LEU A 220 16.97 -13.49 -8.84
N ALA A 221 17.14 -14.46 -7.94
CA ALA A 221 17.33 -15.87 -8.31
C ALA A 221 16.08 -16.48 -8.98
N GLN A 222 14.88 -15.98 -8.68
CA GLN A 222 13.62 -16.39 -9.28
C GLN A 222 13.35 -15.74 -10.65
N GLY A 223 14.21 -14.85 -11.14
CA GLY A 223 14.05 -14.20 -12.44
C GLY A 223 13.35 -12.84 -12.40
N PHE A 224 13.46 -12.09 -11.30
CA PHE A 224 12.84 -10.77 -11.19
C PHE A 224 13.22 -9.80 -12.33
N LEU A 225 14.48 -9.82 -12.78
CA LEU A 225 14.88 -8.99 -13.93
C LEU A 225 14.22 -9.42 -15.24
N ASP A 226 13.93 -10.71 -15.41
CA ASP A 226 13.23 -11.20 -16.60
C ASP A 226 11.75 -10.82 -16.56
N GLU A 227 11.13 -10.82 -15.37
CA GLU A 227 9.79 -10.26 -15.17
C GLU A 227 9.75 -8.79 -15.60
N VAL A 228 10.72 -7.97 -15.19
CA VAL A 228 10.75 -6.54 -15.57
C VAL A 228 11.03 -6.35 -17.06
N ARG A 229 11.89 -7.20 -17.68
CA ARG A 229 12.10 -7.17 -19.14
C ARG A 229 10.83 -7.51 -19.91
N ALA A 230 10.10 -8.52 -19.47
CA ALA A 230 8.82 -8.90 -20.07
C ALA A 230 7.78 -7.76 -19.93
N LEU A 231 7.71 -7.14 -18.76
CA LEU A 231 6.84 -5.98 -18.53
C LEU A 231 7.18 -4.82 -19.48
N ARG A 232 8.45 -4.48 -19.64
CA ARG A 232 8.93 -3.41 -20.55
C ARG A 232 8.60 -3.69 -22.02
N ALA A 233 8.58 -4.95 -22.41
CA ALA A 233 8.32 -5.38 -23.79
C ALA A 233 6.84 -5.40 -24.16
N MET A 234 5.93 -5.19 -23.23
CA MET A 234 4.49 -5.13 -23.53
C MET A 234 4.18 -3.92 -24.43
N PRO A 235 3.38 -4.10 -25.49
CA PRO A 235 3.05 -3.01 -26.42
C PRO A 235 2.48 -1.78 -25.71
N GLU A 236 1.62 -1.98 -24.74
CA GLU A 236 0.98 -0.92 -23.96
C GLU A 236 2.00 -0.15 -23.11
N MET A 237 3.00 -0.84 -22.55
CA MET A 237 4.07 -0.20 -21.77
C MET A 237 5.04 0.56 -22.65
N THR A 238 5.34 0.08 -23.86
CA THR A 238 6.19 0.78 -24.81
C THR A 238 5.53 2.07 -25.37
N ALA A 239 4.20 2.13 -25.34
CA ALA A 239 3.45 3.31 -25.76
C ALA A 239 3.40 4.41 -24.68
N VAL A 240 3.79 4.13 -23.43
CA VAL A 240 3.79 5.11 -22.34
C VAL A 240 5.02 6.03 -22.45
N ALA A 241 4.80 7.33 -22.59
CA ALA A 241 5.87 8.31 -22.73
C ALA A 241 6.76 8.42 -21.47
N ALA A 242 6.18 8.26 -20.29
CA ALA A 242 6.89 8.36 -19.00
C ALA A 242 6.58 7.15 -18.10
N PRO A 243 7.11 5.95 -18.40
CA PRO A 243 6.77 4.74 -17.66
C PRO A 243 7.19 4.79 -16.19
N LEU A 244 8.25 5.54 -15.85
CA LEU A 244 8.69 5.74 -14.45
C LEU A 244 7.69 6.52 -13.58
N ASP A 245 6.69 7.16 -14.18
CA ASP A 245 5.62 7.86 -13.46
C ASP A 245 4.43 6.96 -13.14
N LEU A 246 4.34 5.79 -13.77
CA LEU A 246 3.30 4.81 -13.50
C LEU A 246 3.42 4.25 -12.07
N PRO A 247 2.31 4.14 -11.33
CA PRO A 247 2.33 3.59 -9.98
C PRO A 247 2.94 2.17 -9.88
N ALA A 248 2.69 1.32 -10.89
CA ALA A 248 3.26 -0.02 -10.98
C ALA A 248 4.79 0.00 -11.07
N VAL A 249 5.34 0.84 -11.96
CA VAL A 249 6.79 0.97 -12.15
C VAL A 249 7.45 1.67 -10.95
N ARG A 250 6.74 2.59 -10.28
CA ARG A 250 7.20 3.25 -9.05
C ARG A 250 7.25 2.33 -7.84
N ALA A 251 6.68 1.13 -7.92
CA ALA A 251 6.80 0.13 -6.87
C ALA A 251 8.29 -0.15 -6.60
N VAL A 252 8.61 -0.29 -5.29
CA VAL A 252 9.99 -0.51 -4.85
C VAL A 252 10.51 -1.84 -5.42
N GLY A 253 11.71 -1.83 -5.96
CA GLY A 253 12.28 -2.93 -6.72
C GLY A 253 12.11 -2.71 -8.22
N TYR A 254 10.89 -2.51 -8.71
CA TYR A 254 10.59 -2.30 -10.14
C TYR A 254 11.23 -1.05 -10.68
N ARG A 255 11.12 0.08 -9.99
CA ARG A 255 11.77 1.32 -10.38
C ARG A 255 13.29 1.14 -10.53
N GLN A 256 13.94 0.52 -9.54
CA GLN A 256 15.38 0.30 -9.55
C GLN A 256 15.81 -0.67 -10.66
N ALA A 257 14.99 -1.71 -10.92
CA ALA A 257 15.23 -2.64 -12.02
C ALA A 257 15.06 -1.95 -13.38
N TRP A 258 14.07 -1.06 -13.50
CA TRP A 258 13.86 -0.27 -14.72
C TRP A 258 15.04 0.63 -15.01
N GLU A 259 15.49 1.43 -14.03
CA GLU A 259 16.67 2.30 -14.11
C GLU A 259 17.95 1.50 -14.49
N TYR A 260 18.15 0.34 -13.88
CA TYR A 260 19.26 -0.56 -14.22
C TYR A 260 19.20 -1.07 -15.66
N LEU A 261 18.03 -1.46 -16.14
CA LEU A 261 17.82 -1.91 -17.52
C LEU A 261 17.94 -0.76 -18.55
N ASP A 262 17.83 0.48 -18.13
CA ASP A 262 18.15 1.68 -18.91
C ASP A 262 19.66 2.01 -18.92
N GLY A 263 20.48 1.21 -18.24
CA GLY A 263 21.94 1.37 -18.20
C GLY A 263 22.47 2.16 -17.01
N GLU A 264 21.64 2.42 -15.99
CA GLU A 264 22.07 3.12 -14.78
C GLU A 264 22.86 2.21 -13.82
N GLY A 265 24.16 2.14 -14.00
CA GLY A 265 25.08 1.43 -13.10
C GLY A 265 25.18 -0.06 -13.38
N ASP A 266 25.83 -0.79 -12.47
CA ASP A 266 26.03 -2.23 -12.54
C ASP A 266 25.02 -3.00 -11.67
N ALA A 267 25.07 -4.34 -11.74
CA ALA A 267 24.17 -5.21 -11.01
C ALA A 267 24.32 -5.08 -9.49
N ALA A 268 25.52 -4.82 -8.97
CA ALA A 268 25.76 -4.65 -7.54
C ALA A 268 25.09 -3.34 -7.06
N ARG A 269 25.28 -2.25 -7.78
CA ARG A 269 24.66 -0.96 -7.49
C ARG A 269 23.13 -1.04 -7.57
N PHE A 270 22.59 -1.74 -8.56
CA PHE A 270 21.14 -1.98 -8.66
C PHE A 270 20.61 -2.71 -7.42
N ARG A 271 21.26 -3.84 -7.04
CA ARG A 271 20.89 -4.60 -5.85
C ARG A 271 20.88 -3.72 -4.60
N ASP A 272 21.94 -2.97 -4.36
CA ASP A 272 22.06 -2.08 -3.19
C ASP A 272 21.01 -0.98 -3.18
N LYS A 273 20.75 -0.32 -4.32
CA LYS A 273 19.68 0.67 -4.48
C LYS A 273 18.31 0.07 -4.13
N ALA A 274 17.99 -1.12 -4.61
CA ALA A 274 16.71 -1.78 -4.38
C ALA A 274 16.52 -2.19 -2.92
N ILE A 275 17.56 -2.76 -2.29
CA ILE A 275 17.56 -3.10 -0.86
C ILE A 275 17.39 -1.83 -0.02
N PHE A 276 18.14 -0.76 -0.33
CA PHE A 276 18.02 0.52 0.37
C PHE A 276 16.60 1.08 0.26
N ALA A 277 16.03 1.13 -0.95
CA ALA A 277 14.67 1.60 -1.19
C ALA A 277 13.62 0.78 -0.43
N THR A 278 13.80 -0.55 -0.35
CA THR A 278 12.94 -1.46 0.41
C THR A 278 13.05 -1.20 1.91
N ARG A 279 14.26 -0.96 2.45
CA ARG A 279 14.45 -0.55 3.85
C ARG A 279 13.79 0.79 4.16
N GLN A 280 13.83 1.75 3.23
CA GLN A 280 13.11 3.03 3.36
C GLN A 280 11.58 2.84 3.32
N LEU A 281 11.07 1.94 2.47
CA LEU A 281 9.65 1.57 2.47
C LEU A 281 9.25 0.99 3.83
N ALA A 282 10.00 0.01 4.35
CA ALA A 282 9.75 -0.58 5.66
C ALA A 282 9.77 0.46 6.79
N LYS A 283 10.72 1.41 6.75
CA LYS A 283 10.78 2.54 7.71
C LYS A 283 9.50 3.39 7.65
N ARG A 284 9.03 3.75 6.45
CA ARG A 284 7.78 4.51 6.29
C ARG A 284 6.57 3.72 6.81
N GLN A 285 6.52 2.41 6.52
CA GLN A 285 5.47 1.53 7.03
C GLN A 285 5.46 1.48 8.56
N LEU A 286 6.60 1.29 9.21
CA LEU A 286 6.70 1.32 10.66
C LEU A 286 6.32 2.68 11.26
N THR A 287 6.55 3.78 10.55
CA THR A 287 6.18 5.11 11.02
C THR A 287 4.67 5.28 11.13
N TRP A 288 3.90 4.89 10.11
CA TRP A 288 2.45 5.02 10.19
C TRP A 288 1.82 3.96 11.12
N LEU A 289 2.40 2.75 11.18
CA LEU A 289 1.93 1.68 12.07
C LEU A 289 2.01 2.08 13.56
N ARG A 290 2.99 2.88 13.96
CA ARG A 290 3.07 3.43 15.32
C ARG A 290 1.93 4.38 15.66
N GLY A 291 1.26 4.94 14.67
CA GLY A 291 0.05 5.75 14.86
C GLY A 291 -1.23 4.95 15.08
N GLU A 292 -1.21 3.63 14.88
CA GLU A 292 -2.35 2.74 15.13
C GLU A 292 -2.39 2.35 16.62
N LEU A 293 -2.93 3.24 17.45
CA LEU A 293 -2.88 3.13 18.91
C LEU A 293 -3.68 1.95 19.48
N ASP A 294 -4.70 1.47 18.76
CA ASP A 294 -5.55 0.34 19.11
C ASP A 294 -5.03 -1.00 18.58
N ALA A 295 -3.89 -1.01 17.90
CA ALA A 295 -3.29 -2.21 17.34
C ALA A 295 -2.38 -2.93 18.35
N ARG A 296 -2.31 -4.27 18.22
CA ARG A 296 -1.44 -5.11 19.04
C ARG A 296 -0.22 -5.53 18.23
N TRP A 297 0.97 -5.34 18.81
CA TRP A 297 2.25 -5.65 18.18
C TRP A 297 2.73 -7.06 18.53
N PHE A 298 3.17 -7.79 17.50
CA PHE A 298 3.71 -9.14 17.63
C PHE A 298 4.95 -9.32 16.76
N ASP A 299 5.94 -10.00 17.30
CA ASP A 299 7.01 -10.58 16.49
C ASP A 299 6.56 -12.00 16.08
N PRO A 300 6.33 -12.26 14.78
CA PRO A 300 5.76 -13.53 14.33
C PRO A 300 6.63 -14.76 14.66
N HIS A 301 7.90 -14.58 15.04
CA HIS A 301 8.81 -15.70 15.36
C HIS A 301 8.85 -16.05 16.85
N VAL A 302 8.45 -15.13 17.72
CA VAL A 302 8.53 -15.34 19.17
C VAL A 302 7.19 -15.18 19.88
N ASP A 303 6.23 -14.52 19.27
CA ASP A 303 4.96 -14.19 19.90
C ASP A 303 3.77 -15.03 19.37
N GLY A 304 4.01 -16.21 18.77
CA GLY A 304 2.97 -17.02 18.15
C GLY A 304 1.81 -17.36 19.08
N GLU A 305 2.09 -17.82 20.30
CA GLU A 305 1.05 -18.13 21.31
C GLU A 305 0.29 -16.89 21.76
N ARG A 306 0.98 -15.76 21.95
CA ARG A 306 0.36 -14.48 22.33
C ARG A 306 -0.56 -13.96 21.23
N LEU A 307 -0.18 -14.12 19.97
CA LEU A 307 -0.98 -13.76 18.82
C LEU A 307 -2.24 -14.65 18.77
N ALA A 308 -2.09 -15.96 18.88
CA ALA A 308 -3.21 -16.89 18.90
C ALA A 308 -4.18 -16.59 20.05
N GLY A 309 -3.67 -16.32 21.25
CA GLY A 309 -4.47 -15.92 22.42
C GLY A 309 -5.22 -14.61 22.21
N ALA A 310 -4.60 -13.62 21.55
CA ALA A 310 -5.24 -12.35 21.22
C ALA A 310 -6.40 -12.53 20.24
N VAL A 311 -6.23 -13.38 19.22
CA VAL A 311 -7.26 -13.71 18.22
C VAL A 311 -8.41 -14.47 18.90
N SER A 312 -8.13 -15.54 19.64
CA SER A 312 -9.16 -16.33 20.33
C SER A 312 -9.99 -15.49 21.30
N THR A 313 -9.35 -14.62 22.08
CA THR A 313 -10.04 -13.69 22.99
C THR A 313 -10.95 -12.70 22.26
N PHE A 314 -10.55 -12.27 21.05
CA PHE A 314 -11.33 -11.32 20.28
C PHE A 314 -12.54 -11.98 19.58
N VAL A 315 -12.34 -13.20 19.08
CA VAL A 315 -13.41 -13.99 18.44
C VAL A 315 -14.48 -14.42 19.43
N ALA A 316 -14.10 -14.73 20.68
CA ALA A 316 -15.03 -15.17 21.75
C ALA A 316 -15.92 -14.04 22.30
N ARG A 317 -15.68 -12.81 21.97
CA ARG A 317 -16.46 -11.62 22.39
C ARG A 317 -17.51 -11.22 21.37
#